data_7250066bcbfb02edb486e3761eea5941
#
_entry.id   7250066bcbfb02edb486e3761eea5941
#
_cell.length_a   1.000
_cell.length_b   1.000
_cell.length_c   1.000
_cell.angle_alpha   90.00
_cell.angle_beta   90.00
_cell.angle_gamma   90.00
#
_symmetry.space_group_name_H-M   'P 1'
#
loop_
_entity.id
_entity.type
_entity.pdbx_description
1 polymer ?
#
loop_
_entity_poly.entity_id
_entity_poly.type
_entity_poly.pdbx_seq_one_letter_code
_entity_poly.pdbx_strand_id
1 'polypeptide(L)'
;GGLTLLLNKTKVGLAFRAVSSNLESSELVGIKVGPTLQFGWAIAAAVGTLGVCVFVASPFRQLEPQVMVTGLIFAVSAAALGGLDSLGGAIVGGLAIGLVQSIAVPYLGVPSELSLMAAVVVLMLVLLFKPSGLFGTPRVERV
;
A
#
# COMPACT_ATOMS: atom_id res chain seq x y z
N GLY A 1 8.29 -10.68 -3.84
CA GLY A 1 8.53 -11.72 -4.85
C GLY A 1 7.35 -12.66 -5.04
N GLY A 2 6.88 -13.38 -4.00
CA GLY A 2 5.81 -14.38 -4.10
C GLY A 2 4.48 -13.83 -4.61
N LEU A 3 4.04 -12.69 -4.10
CA LEU A 3 2.82 -12.00 -4.55
C LEU A 3 2.90 -11.56 -6.02
N THR A 4 4.06 -11.08 -6.44
CA THR A 4 4.28 -10.67 -7.84
C THR A 4 4.22 -11.87 -8.78
N LEU A 5 4.80 -13.00 -8.38
CA LEU A 5 4.72 -14.25 -9.14
C LEU A 5 3.27 -14.77 -9.21
N LEU A 6 2.56 -14.74 -8.09
CA LEU A 6 1.16 -15.16 -8.02
C LEU A 6 0.27 -14.31 -8.94
N LEU A 7 0.43 -12.99 -8.91
CA LEU A 7 -0.35 -12.07 -9.74
C LEU A 7 0.02 -12.12 -11.22
N ASN A 8 1.27 -12.41 -11.57
CA ASN A 8 1.73 -12.38 -12.96
C ASN A 8 1.70 -13.75 -13.66
N LYS A 9 1.81 -14.85 -12.93
CA LYS A 9 1.97 -16.19 -13.51
C LYS A 9 0.82 -17.15 -13.22
N THR A 10 -0.22 -16.75 -12.48
CA THR A 10 -1.36 -17.62 -12.17
C THR A 10 -2.65 -17.15 -12.81
N LYS A 11 -3.61 -18.09 -12.98
CA LYS A 11 -4.97 -17.79 -13.43
C LYS A 11 -5.70 -16.85 -12.47
N VAL A 12 -5.37 -16.91 -11.18
CA VAL A 12 -5.89 -16.03 -10.14
C VAL A 12 -5.46 -14.58 -10.40
N GLY A 13 -4.19 -14.34 -10.72
CA GLY A 13 -3.70 -13.02 -11.07
C GLY A 13 -4.32 -12.46 -12.34
N LEU A 14 -4.62 -13.31 -13.32
CA LEU A 14 -5.36 -12.91 -14.51
C LEU A 14 -6.78 -12.46 -14.17
N ALA A 15 -7.46 -13.19 -13.29
CA ALA A 15 -8.79 -12.82 -12.80
C ALA A 15 -8.77 -11.48 -12.06
N PHE A 16 -7.78 -11.25 -11.20
CA PHE A 16 -7.61 -9.95 -10.53
C PHE A 16 -7.43 -8.79 -11.50
N ARG A 17 -6.60 -8.95 -12.50
CA ARG A 17 -6.38 -7.91 -13.53
C ARG A 17 -7.62 -7.63 -14.35
N ALA A 18 -8.38 -8.65 -14.69
CA ALA A 18 -9.65 -8.50 -15.41
C ALA A 18 -10.69 -7.76 -14.56
N VAL A 19 -10.85 -8.13 -13.29
CA VAL A 19 -11.78 -7.48 -12.36
C VAL A 19 -11.40 -6.03 -12.08
N SER A 20 -10.12 -5.73 -11.97
CA SER A 20 -9.63 -4.36 -11.73
C SER A 20 -9.78 -3.45 -12.95
N SER A 21 -9.79 -4.00 -14.16
CA SER A 21 -9.96 -3.22 -15.38
C SER A 21 -11.43 -2.92 -15.69
N ASN A 22 -12.31 -3.90 -15.57
CA ASN A 22 -13.76 -3.72 -15.76
C ASN A 22 -14.55 -4.85 -15.10
N LEU A 23 -15.34 -4.50 -14.07
CA LEU A 23 -16.14 -5.43 -13.30
C LEU A 23 -17.24 -6.10 -14.17
N GLU A 24 -17.98 -5.31 -14.94
CA GLU A 24 -19.10 -5.81 -15.76
C GLU A 24 -18.59 -6.76 -16.84
N SER A 25 -17.52 -6.39 -17.54
CA SER A 25 -16.95 -7.24 -18.59
C SER A 25 -16.38 -8.54 -18.04
N SER A 26 -15.89 -8.53 -16.80
CA SER A 26 -15.35 -9.74 -16.15
C SER A 26 -16.44 -10.76 -15.83
N GLU A 27 -17.62 -10.31 -15.41
CA GLU A 27 -18.78 -11.18 -15.18
C GLU A 27 -19.27 -11.84 -16.47
N LEU A 28 -19.28 -11.08 -17.56
CA LEU A 28 -19.70 -11.57 -18.88
C LEU A 28 -18.78 -12.68 -19.44
N VAL A 29 -17.50 -12.66 -19.07
CA VAL A 29 -16.50 -13.67 -19.47
C VAL A 29 -16.50 -14.88 -18.52
N GLY A 30 -17.35 -14.89 -17.49
CA GLY A 30 -17.50 -16.00 -16.55
C GLY A 30 -16.53 -15.97 -15.36
N ILE A 31 -15.90 -14.84 -15.10
CA ILE A 31 -15.03 -14.66 -13.91
C ILE A 31 -15.92 -14.39 -12.70
N LYS A 32 -15.78 -15.20 -11.66
CA LYS A 32 -16.48 -15.02 -10.39
C LYS A 32 -15.86 -13.84 -9.62
N VAL A 33 -16.46 -12.66 -9.76
CA VAL A 33 -15.97 -11.40 -9.16
C VAL A 33 -15.96 -11.50 -7.63
N GLY A 34 -17.02 -12.01 -7.00
CA GLY A 34 -17.13 -12.12 -5.54
C GLY A 34 -15.97 -12.90 -4.90
N PRO A 35 -15.75 -14.17 -5.27
CA PRO A 35 -14.63 -14.96 -4.76
C PRO A 35 -13.26 -14.35 -5.05
N THR A 36 -13.09 -13.70 -6.19
CA THR A 36 -11.84 -13.03 -6.55
C THR A 36 -11.54 -11.87 -5.59
N LEU A 37 -12.54 -11.02 -5.30
CA LEU A 37 -12.41 -9.95 -4.33
C LEU A 37 -12.16 -10.48 -2.91
N GLN A 38 -12.88 -11.51 -2.49
CA GLN A 38 -12.68 -12.15 -1.18
C GLN A 38 -11.24 -12.65 -1.00
N PHE A 39 -10.69 -13.27 -2.02
CA PHE A 39 -9.31 -13.75 -2.00
C PHE A 39 -8.30 -12.59 -1.91
N GLY A 40 -8.56 -11.48 -2.60
CA GLY A 40 -7.76 -10.25 -2.49
C GLY A 40 -7.77 -9.67 -1.07
N TRP A 41 -8.94 -9.58 -0.45
CA TRP A 41 -9.10 -9.12 0.92
C TRP A 41 -8.41 -10.06 1.92
N ALA A 42 -8.48 -11.38 1.72
CA ALA A 42 -7.80 -12.36 2.56
C ALA A 42 -6.28 -12.21 2.52
N ILE A 43 -5.70 -12.02 1.32
CA ILE A 43 -4.25 -11.76 1.17
C ILE A 43 -3.87 -10.45 1.85
N ALA A 44 -4.64 -9.39 1.63
CA ALA A 44 -4.39 -8.08 2.24
C ALA A 44 -4.41 -8.17 3.77
N ALA A 45 -5.40 -8.88 4.33
CA ALA A 45 -5.51 -9.11 5.77
C ALA A 45 -4.31 -9.91 6.31
N ALA A 46 -3.89 -10.96 5.62
CA ALA A 46 -2.74 -11.77 6.03
C ALA A 46 -1.44 -10.95 6.04
N VAL A 47 -1.16 -10.21 4.98
CA VAL A 47 0.03 -9.35 4.87
C VAL A 47 -0.03 -8.22 5.89
N GLY A 48 -1.21 -7.60 6.08
CA GLY A 48 -1.41 -6.56 7.07
C GLY A 48 -1.16 -7.05 8.49
N THR A 49 -1.65 -8.24 8.83
CA THR A 49 -1.42 -8.86 10.14
C THR A 49 0.08 -9.12 10.39
N LEU A 50 0.79 -9.66 9.41
CA LEU A 50 2.23 -9.84 9.50
C LEU A 50 2.96 -8.50 9.69
N GLY A 51 2.55 -7.47 8.97
CA GLY A 51 3.09 -6.12 9.11
C GLY A 51 2.91 -5.56 10.52
N VAL A 52 1.71 -5.71 11.09
CA VAL A 52 1.42 -5.28 12.47
C VAL A 52 2.25 -6.09 13.47
N CYS A 53 2.36 -7.42 13.30
CA CYS A 53 3.20 -8.25 14.18
C CYS A 53 4.65 -7.78 14.20
N VAL A 54 5.23 -7.48 13.04
CA VAL A 54 6.60 -6.95 12.94
C VAL A 54 6.72 -5.58 13.60
N PHE A 55 5.71 -4.72 13.41
CA PHE A 55 5.69 -3.37 13.96
C PHE A 55 5.61 -3.38 15.50
N VAL A 56 4.80 -4.28 16.07
CA VAL A 56 4.62 -4.42 17.53
C VAL A 56 5.75 -5.21 18.19
N ALA A 57 6.45 -6.07 17.44
CA ALA A 57 7.61 -6.81 17.94
C ALA A 57 8.80 -5.90 18.32
N SER A 58 8.75 -4.62 17.99
CA SER A 58 9.72 -3.63 18.47
C SER A 58 9.57 -3.44 20.00
N PRO A 59 10.67 -3.51 20.79
CA PRO A 59 10.62 -3.58 22.26
C PRO A 59 10.05 -2.35 22.95
N PHE A 60 9.76 -1.30 22.23
CA PHE A 60 9.24 -0.02 22.77
C PHE A 60 7.78 0.27 22.39
N ARG A 61 7.07 -0.66 21.78
CA ARG A 61 5.70 -0.44 21.33
C ARG A 61 4.73 -1.44 21.95
N GLN A 62 3.67 -0.93 22.55
CA GLN A 62 2.59 -1.72 23.09
C GLN A 62 1.43 -1.79 22.08
N LEU A 63 0.61 -2.82 22.17
CA LEU A 63 -0.60 -2.98 21.39
C LEU A 63 -1.67 -2.02 21.92
N GLU A 64 -1.72 -0.83 21.34
CA GLU A 64 -2.74 0.16 21.64
C GLU A 64 -3.58 0.44 20.38
N PRO A 65 -4.86 0.80 20.51
CA PRO A 65 -5.70 1.16 19.36
C PRO A 65 -5.09 2.27 18.49
N GLN A 66 -4.37 3.19 19.11
CA GLN A 66 -3.68 4.28 18.42
C GLN A 66 -2.58 3.79 17.47
N VAL A 67 -1.90 2.69 17.78
CA VAL A 67 -0.88 2.06 16.92
C VAL A 67 -1.50 1.58 15.61
N MET A 68 -2.73 1.06 15.66
CA MET A 68 -3.43 0.61 14.46
C MET A 68 -3.80 1.77 13.53
N VAL A 69 -4.27 2.89 14.09
CA VAL A 69 -4.59 4.10 13.32
C VAL A 69 -3.33 4.66 12.66
N THR A 70 -2.25 4.76 13.43
CA THR A 70 -0.95 5.23 12.92
C THR A 70 -0.42 4.32 11.81
N GLY A 71 -0.47 3.00 12.01
CA GLY A 71 -0.08 2.01 11.00
C GLY A 71 -0.91 2.10 9.72
N LEU A 72 -2.22 2.34 9.84
CA LEU A 72 -3.10 2.55 8.70
C LEU A 72 -2.70 3.79 7.89
N ILE A 73 -2.43 4.92 8.56
CA ILE A 73 -2.00 6.15 7.90
C ILE A 73 -0.68 5.94 7.15
N PHE A 74 0.29 5.24 7.76
CA PHE A 74 1.55 4.91 7.10
C PHE A 74 1.36 3.97 5.91
N ALA A 75 0.51 2.96 6.04
CA ALA A 75 0.22 2.01 4.96
C ALA A 75 -0.45 2.70 3.76
N VAL A 76 -1.44 3.56 4.02
CA VAL A 76 -2.11 4.34 2.98
C VAL A 76 -1.13 5.33 2.32
N SER A 77 -0.30 6.00 3.11
CA SER A 77 0.71 6.92 2.60
C SER A 77 1.76 6.21 1.74
N ALA A 78 2.22 5.03 2.16
CA ALA A 78 3.16 4.21 1.40
C ALA A 78 2.56 3.73 0.07
N ALA A 79 1.32 3.27 0.10
CA ALA A 79 0.60 2.83 -1.10
C ALA A 79 0.35 3.98 -2.08
N ALA A 80 -0.06 5.14 -1.57
CA ALA A 80 -0.29 6.33 -2.38
C ALA A 80 1.01 6.87 -2.99
N LEU A 81 2.09 6.91 -2.21
CA LEU A 81 3.41 7.36 -2.65
C LEU A 81 3.98 6.43 -3.73
N GLY A 82 3.83 5.14 -3.55
CA GLY A 82 4.29 4.14 -4.52
C GLY A 82 3.44 4.08 -5.78
N GLY A 83 2.17 4.46 -5.69
CA GLY A 83 1.14 4.30 -6.70
C GLY A 83 0.22 3.12 -6.37
N LEU A 84 -1.08 3.39 -6.25
CA LEU A 84 -2.10 2.42 -5.85
C LEU A 84 -2.21 1.22 -6.80
N ASP A 85 -1.80 1.40 -8.04
CA ASP A 85 -1.86 0.36 -9.08
C ASP A 85 -0.58 -0.48 -9.17
N SER A 86 0.45 -0.16 -8.36
CA SER A 86 1.75 -0.81 -8.43
C SER A 86 2.14 -1.47 -7.10
N LEU A 87 2.16 -2.80 -7.06
CA LEU A 87 2.61 -3.56 -5.91
C LEU A 87 4.09 -3.28 -5.57
N GLY A 88 4.95 -3.20 -6.60
CA GLY A 88 6.35 -2.83 -6.44
C GLY A 88 6.52 -1.39 -5.94
N GLY A 89 5.67 -0.48 -6.45
CA GLY A 89 5.62 0.90 -5.99
C GLY A 89 5.27 1.03 -4.51
N ALA A 90 4.29 0.27 -4.03
CA ALA A 90 3.90 0.28 -2.61
C ALA A 90 5.05 -0.16 -1.69
N ILE A 91 5.86 -1.14 -2.11
CA ILE A 91 7.05 -1.58 -1.35
C ILE A 91 8.09 -0.45 -1.31
N VAL A 92 8.39 0.17 -2.44
CA VAL A 92 9.34 1.29 -2.51
C VAL A 92 8.83 2.49 -1.71
N GLY A 93 7.53 2.80 -1.80
CA GLY A 93 6.88 3.84 -1.01
C GLY A 93 6.99 3.59 0.49
N GLY A 94 6.76 2.35 0.93
CA GLY A 94 6.90 1.95 2.32
C GLY A 94 8.33 2.07 2.84
N LEU A 95 9.30 1.64 2.04
CA LEU A 95 10.72 1.81 2.37
C LEU A 95 11.12 3.28 2.44
N ALA A 96 10.66 4.10 1.50
CA ALA A 96 10.93 5.54 1.50
C ALA A 96 10.37 6.23 2.75
N ILE A 97 9.12 5.95 3.13
CA ILE A 97 8.52 6.50 4.35
C ILE A 97 9.24 6.00 5.60
N GLY A 98 9.58 4.71 5.66
CA GLY A 98 10.33 4.14 6.77
C GLY A 98 11.71 4.77 6.93
N LEU A 99 12.42 5.03 5.83
CA LEU A 99 13.71 5.73 5.85
C LEU A 99 13.56 7.17 6.31
N VAL A 100 12.57 7.90 5.80
CA VAL A 100 12.29 9.29 6.24
C VAL A 100 12.07 9.34 7.74
N GLN A 101 11.27 8.44 8.29
CA GLN A 101 11.04 8.37 9.73
C GLN A 101 12.28 7.99 10.53
N SER A 102 13.03 7.02 10.03
CA SER A 102 14.25 6.55 10.66
C SER A 102 15.34 7.62 10.75
N ILE A 103 15.32 8.59 9.84
CA ILE A 103 16.25 9.71 9.79
C ILE A 103 15.68 10.93 10.53
N ALA A 104 14.41 11.24 10.36
CA ALA A 104 13.79 12.45 10.89
C ALA A 104 13.81 12.49 12.43
N VAL A 105 13.51 11.38 13.08
CA VAL A 105 13.43 11.33 14.55
C VAL A 105 14.81 11.48 15.20
N PRO A 106 15.83 10.65 14.90
CA PRO A 106 17.11 10.71 15.60
C PRO A 106 18.05 11.84 15.13
N TYR A 107 18.00 12.23 13.85
CA TYR A 107 18.95 13.17 13.29
C TYR A 107 18.45 14.61 13.19
N LEU A 108 17.15 14.80 12.96
CA LEU A 108 16.55 16.13 12.88
C LEU A 108 15.89 16.57 14.20
N GLY A 109 15.91 15.71 15.24
CA GLY A 109 15.31 16.00 16.53
C GLY A 109 13.79 16.22 16.48
N VAL A 110 13.13 15.67 15.45
CA VAL A 110 11.68 15.76 15.29
C VAL A 110 11.01 14.86 16.34
N PRO A 111 10.11 15.39 17.18
CA PRO A 111 9.35 14.56 18.10
C PRO A 111 8.63 13.42 17.38
N SER A 112 8.52 12.26 18.02
CA SER A 112 7.87 11.08 17.44
C SER A 112 6.44 11.34 16.96
N GLU A 113 5.73 12.27 17.63
CA GLU A 113 4.40 12.72 17.27
C GLU A 113 4.35 13.49 15.95
N LEU A 114 5.42 14.22 15.62
CA LEU A 114 5.54 14.97 14.37
C LEU A 114 6.10 14.12 13.23
N SER A 115 6.59 12.92 13.49
CA SER A 115 7.09 12.01 12.46
C SER A 115 5.98 11.58 11.49
N LEU A 116 4.74 11.46 11.99
CA LEU A 116 3.55 11.22 11.18
C LEU A 116 3.31 12.37 10.20
N MET A 117 3.43 13.62 10.69
CA MET A 117 3.26 14.81 9.84
C MET A 117 4.35 14.86 8.76
N ALA A 118 5.58 14.49 9.07
CA ALA A 118 6.66 14.42 8.09
C ALA A 118 6.34 13.44 6.96
N ALA A 119 5.80 12.26 7.28
CA ALA A 119 5.37 11.29 6.27
C ALA A 119 4.25 11.83 5.37
N VAL A 120 3.27 12.51 5.97
CA VAL A 120 2.16 13.12 5.22
C VAL A 120 2.65 14.27 4.34
N VAL A 121 3.60 15.08 4.82
CA VAL A 121 4.21 16.17 4.02
C VAL A 121 4.97 15.60 2.82
N VAL A 122 5.77 14.55 3.01
CA VAL A 122 6.45 13.87 1.90
C VAL A 122 5.45 13.31 0.90
N LEU A 123 4.38 12.69 1.39
CA LEU A 123 3.28 12.21 0.53
C LEU A 123 2.68 13.35 -0.29
N MET A 124 2.32 14.46 0.36
CA MET A 124 1.73 15.62 -0.32
C MET A 124 2.67 16.20 -1.38
N LEU A 125 3.95 16.33 -1.08
CA LEU A 125 4.95 16.81 -2.04
C LEU A 125 5.04 15.89 -3.26
N VAL A 126 5.11 14.57 -3.04
CA VAL A 126 5.18 13.61 -4.15
C VAL A 126 3.90 13.65 -4.99
N LEU A 127 2.73 13.69 -4.37
CA LEU A 127 1.45 13.75 -5.10
C LEU A 127 1.26 15.09 -5.84
N LEU A 128 1.85 16.18 -5.36
CA LEU A 128 1.82 17.48 -6.04
C LEU A 128 2.60 17.42 -7.37
N PHE A 129 3.76 16.77 -7.37
CA PHE A 129 4.58 16.63 -8.58
C PHE A 129 4.15 15.45 -9.46
N LYS A 130 3.60 14.39 -8.85
CA LYS A 130 3.22 13.16 -9.55
C LYS A 130 1.94 12.56 -8.95
N PRO A 131 0.75 13.03 -9.37
CA PRO A 131 -0.53 12.66 -8.75
C PRO A 131 -0.89 11.18 -8.84
N SER A 132 -0.25 10.42 -9.73
CA SER A 132 -0.40 8.96 -9.82
C SER A 132 0.50 8.16 -8.88
N GLY A 133 1.36 8.83 -8.07
CA GLY A 133 2.43 8.22 -7.30
C GLY A 133 3.68 7.94 -8.13
N LEU A 134 4.75 7.47 -7.48
CA LEU A 134 6.05 7.28 -8.13
C LEU A 134 6.01 6.27 -9.29
N PHE A 135 5.23 5.21 -9.14
CA PHE A 135 5.11 4.09 -10.08
C PHE A 135 3.68 3.88 -10.59
N GLY A 136 2.77 4.81 -10.28
CA GLY A 136 1.40 4.73 -10.75
C GLY A 136 1.28 4.96 -12.26
N THR A 137 0.34 4.28 -12.89
CA THR A 137 0.01 4.50 -14.30
C THR A 137 -0.91 5.70 -14.43
N PRO A 138 -0.61 6.68 -15.31
CA PRO A 138 -1.52 7.78 -15.56
C PRO A 138 -2.83 7.23 -16.16
N ARG A 139 -3.96 7.52 -15.51
CA ARG A 139 -5.28 7.24 -16.09
C ARG A 139 -5.48 8.15 -17.29
N VAL A 140 -5.45 7.57 -18.47
CA VAL A 140 -5.92 8.24 -19.68
C VAL A 140 -7.44 8.03 -19.73
N GLU A 141 -8.20 8.99 -19.26
CA GLU A 141 -9.64 9.02 -19.56
C GLU A 141 -9.78 9.30 -21.06
N ARG A 142 -10.12 8.25 -21.80
CA ARG A 142 -10.63 8.45 -23.15
C ARG A 142 -12.10 8.86 -23.02
N VAL A 143 -12.37 10.11 -23.29
CA VAL A 143 -13.71 10.64 -23.53
C VAL A 143 -14.25 10.05 -24.81
#